data_b9ef177ed1677d7230ce522e57536b75
#
_entry.id   b9ef177ed1677d7230ce522e57536b75
#
_cell.length_a   1.000
_cell.length_b   1.000
_cell.length_c   1.000
_cell.angle_alpha   90.00
_cell.angle_beta   90.00
_cell.angle_gamma   90.00
#
_symmetry.space_group_name_H-M   'P 1'
#
loop_
_entity.id
_entity.type
_entity.pdbx_description
1 polymer ?
#
loop_
_entity_poly.entity_id
_entity_poly.type
_entity_poly.pdbx_seq_one_letter_code
_entity_poly.pdbx_strand_id
1 'polypeptide(L)'
;MKIIYNIPNIIRMAGMERILAIKANYLAGLTGMEVVIITYEQKNLPLAFDFSDKIRFYDLDIDYAACRGKNIFWNKIRRIIYTKRHQRRLEEILLKEKPDITISMMTGREREWLYRLKDGSKKILECHFSYFSYQNVKGIINRYKIKRFLNKIKYYDRLVVLTEEDRKDWGRKDNIVVIPNALTFYPKESADLSIPRVIAVGRLSAQKGFDRLIAIWAEIEPYFPDWKLTIIGSGELQDTLERQIG
;
A
#
# COMPACT_ATOMS: atom_id res chain seq x y z
N MET A 1 -5.40 23.29 -6.24
CA MET A 1 -4.51 22.54 -5.34
C MET A 1 -3.91 21.36 -6.09
N LYS A 2 -2.61 21.18 -6.00
CA LYS A 2 -1.89 20.10 -6.69
C LYS A 2 -1.37 19.06 -5.73
N ILE A 3 -1.71 17.79 -5.96
CA ILE A 3 -1.30 16.65 -5.13
C ILE A 3 -0.43 15.70 -5.95
N ILE A 4 0.70 15.29 -5.38
CA ILE A 4 1.57 14.27 -5.95
C ILE A 4 1.57 13.02 -5.07
N TYR A 5 1.26 11.89 -5.67
CA TYR A 5 1.39 10.57 -5.06
C TYR A 5 2.69 9.89 -5.51
N ASN A 6 3.42 9.31 -4.54
CA ASN A 6 4.61 8.50 -4.80
C ASN A 6 4.35 7.05 -4.42
N ILE A 7 4.55 6.14 -5.37
CA ILE A 7 4.39 4.70 -5.21
C ILE A 7 5.46 3.97 -6.03
N PRO A 8 5.96 2.80 -5.63
CA PRO A 8 6.95 2.07 -6.42
C PRO A 8 6.50 1.78 -7.86
N ASN A 9 5.33 1.20 -8.02
CA ASN A 9 4.69 0.91 -9.30
C ASN A 9 3.20 0.63 -9.11
N ILE A 10 2.46 0.55 -10.23
CA ILE A 10 1.02 0.25 -10.29
C ILE A 10 0.79 -0.88 -11.31
N ILE A 11 1.54 -1.97 -11.18
CA ILE A 11 1.48 -3.11 -12.12
C ILE A 11 0.67 -4.29 -11.59
N ARG A 12 0.19 -4.22 -10.35
CA ARG A 12 -0.55 -5.32 -9.71
C ARG A 12 -1.95 -4.88 -9.31
N MET A 13 -2.92 -5.76 -9.49
CA MET A 13 -4.27 -5.58 -8.96
C MET A 13 -4.28 -5.85 -7.45
N ALA A 14 -3.73 -4.93 -6.65
CA ALA A 14 -3.72 -5.04 -5.20
C ALA A 14 -4.49 -3.89 -4.54
N GLY A 15 -4.78 -4.04 -3.23
CA GLY A 15 -5.69 -3.13 -2.53
C GLY A 15 -5.22 -1.68 -2.48
N MET A 16 -3.93 -1.46 -2.30
CA MET A 16 -3.37 -0.13 -2.19
C MET A 16 -3.39 0.61 -3.54
N GLU A 17 -3.02 -0.07 -4.62
CA GLU A 17 -3.07 0.46 -5.98
C GLU A 17 -4.52 0.79 -6.39
N ARG A 18 -5.48 -0.06 -5.99
CA ARG A 18 -6.92 0.21 -6.18
C ARG A 18 -7.37 1.46 -5.45
N ILE A 19 -7.00 1.62 -4.18
CA ILE A 19 -7.36 2.80 -3.40
C ILE A 19 -6.72 4.06 -3.97
N LEU A 20 -5.47 3.97 -4.42
CA LEU A 20 -4.82 5.08 -5.11
C LEU A 20 -5.61 5.47 -6.37
N ALA A 21 -6.01 4.50 -7.21
CA ALA A 21 -6.76 4.77 -8.43
C ALA A 21 -8.11 5.46 -8.13
N ILE A 22 -8.87 4.95 -7.15
CA ILE A 22 -10.15 5.54 -6.74
C ILE A 22 -9.95 6.99 -6.27
N LYS A 23 -9.00 7.22 -5.35
CA LYS A 23 -8.74 8.56 -4.79
C LYS A 23 -8.24 9.52 -5.85
N ALA A 24 -7.27 9.10 -6.67
CA ALA A 24 -6.69 9.92 -7.72
C ALA A 24 -7.73 10.33 -8.77
N ASN A 25 -8.55 9.39 -9.24
CA ASN A 25 -9.61 9.66 -10.21
C ASN A 25 -10.67 10.62 -9.64
N TYR A 26 -11.10 10.39 -8.40
CA TYR A 26 -12.05 11.27 -7.72
C TYR A 26 -11.50 12.70 -7.60
N LEU A 27 -10.27 12.85 -7.11
CA LEU A 27 -9.65 14.16 -6.94
C LEU A 27 -9.41 14.87 -8.29
N ALA A 28 -8.98 14.15 -9.32
CA ALA A 28 -8.79 14.70 -10.66
C ALA A 28 -10.12 15.15 -11.32
N GLY A 29 -11.26 14.66 -10.84
CA GLY A 29 -12.58 15.10 -11.26
C GLY A 29 -13.04 16.41 -10.60
N LEU A 30 -12.42 16.84 -9.51
CA LEU A 30 -12.81 18.05 -8.78
C LEU A 30 -12.22 19.31 -9.44
N THR A 31 -13.02 20.37 -9.52
CA THR A 31 -12.57 21.66 -10.05
C THR A 31 -11.43 22.23 -9.20
N GLY A 32 -10.37 22.68 -9.86
CA GLY A 32 -9.19 23.27 -9.20
C GLY A 32 -8.25 22.26 -8.55
N MET A 33 -8.46 20.95 -8.77
CA MET A 33 -7.55 19.90 -8.34
C MET A 33 -6.69 19.38 -9.50
N GLU A 34 -5.40 19.26 -9.25
CA GLU A 34 -4.46 18.59 -10.15
C GLU A 34 -3.84 17.40 -9.42
N VAL A 35 -3.81 16.26 -10.10
CA VAL A 35 -3.22 15.03 -9.56
C VAL A 35 -2.08 14.56 -10.44
N VAL A 36 -0.96 14.25 -9.80
CA VAL A 36 0.23 13.68 -10.45
C VAL A 36 0.59 12.40 -9.71
N ILE A 37 0.93 11.35 -10.44
CA ILE A 37 1.41 10.09 -9.86
C ILE A 37 2.85 9.89 -10.33
N ILE A 38 3.73 9.66 -9.37
CA ILE A 38 5.14 9.36 -9.61
C ILE A 38 5.42 7.93 -9.20
N THR A 39 5.83 7.11 -10.17
CA THR A 39 6.38 5.78 -9.95
C THR A 39 7.90 5.82 -10.09
N TYR A 40 8.59 4.76 -9.69
CA TYR A 40 10.02 4.67 -9.89
C TYR A 40 10.51 3.27 -10.34
N GLU A 41 9.61 2.30 -10.38
CA GLU A 41 9.85 0.92 -10.85
C GLU A 41 8.69 0.45 -11.76
N GLN A 42 8.07 1.35 -12.55
CA GLN A 42 6.98 0.98 -13.48
C GLN A 42 7.48 0.18 -14.67
N LYS A 43 8.72 0.45 -15.13
CA LYS A 43 9.40 -0.31 -16.19
C LYS A 43 8.61 -0.40 -17.50
N ASN A 44 7.88 0.64 -17.86
CA ASN A 44 7.00 0.71 -19.02
C ASN A 44 5.91 -0.40 -19.07
N LEU A 45 5.63 -1.04 -17.93
CA LEU A 45 4.55 -2.01 -17.83
C LEU A 45 3.19 -1.29 -17.73
N PRO A 46 2.10 -1.91 -18.22
CA PRO A 46 0.77 -1.31 -18.16
C PRO A 46 0.33 -1.08 -16.72
N LEU A 47 -0.51 -0.08 -16.52
CA LEU A 47 -1.18 0.18 -15.26
C LEU A 47 -2.24 -0.89 -14.98
N ALA A 48 -2.34 -1.35 -13.74
CA ALA A 48 -3.30 -2.38 -13.33
C ALA A 48 -4.73 -1.86 -13.16
N PHE A 49 -4.92 -0.54 -13.16
CA PHE A 49 -6.20 0.13 -13.01
C PHE A 49 -6.33 1.26 -14.01
N ASP A 50 -7.55 1.62 -14.35
CA ASP A 50 -7.85 2.76 -15.20
C ASP A 50 -7.71 4.06 -14.43
N PHE A 51 -7.03 5.01 -15.03
CA PHE A 51 -6.85 6.36 -14.51
C PHE A 51 -7.40 7.38 -15.49
N SER A 52 -7.95 8.45 -14.96
CA SER A 52 -8.40 9.60 -15.77
C SER A 52 -7.23 10.19 -16.57
N ASP A 53 -7.49 10.60 -17.80
CA ASP A 53 -6.57 11.31 -18.69
C ASP A 53 -6.12 12.67 -18.12
N LYS A 54 -6.83 13.20 -17.11
CA LYS A 54 -6.43 14.39 -16.37
C LYS A 54 -5.27 14.17 -15.42
N ILE A 55 -4.92 12.91 -15.10
CA ILE A 55 -3.84 12.56 -14.20
C ILE A 55 -2.54 12.47 -14.98
N ARG A 56 -1.53 13.18 -14.53
CA ARG A 56 -0.19 13.11 -15.13
C ARG A 56 0.64 12.04 -14.42
N PHE A 57 1.44 11.32 -15.22
CA PHE A 57 2.32 10.26 -14.74
C PHE A 57 3.77 10.57 -15.05
N TYR A 58 4.65 10.25 -14.10
CA TYR A 58 6.10 10.20 -14.26
C TYR A 58 6.61 8.86 -13.75
N ASP A 59 7.53 8.22 -14.46
CA ASP A 59 8.33 7.13 -13.93
C ASP A 59 9.78 7.58 -13.78
N LEU A 60 10.33 7.45 -12.57
CA LEU A 60 11.71 7.85 -12.29
C LEU A 60 12.74 6.85 -12.82
N ASP A 61 12.29 5.69 -13.26
CA ASP A 61 13.14 4.61 -13.80
C ASP A 61 14.30 4.30 -12.84
N ILE A 62 13.99 3.90 -11.61
CA ILE A 62 14.96 3.50 -10.59
C ILE A 62 14.82 2.00 -10.33
N ASP A 63 15.72 1.21 -10.90
CA ASP A 63 15.69 -0.25 -10.70
C ASP A 63 16.44 -0.65 -9.42
N TYR A 64 15.76 -0.65 -8.28
CA TYR A 64 16.35 -1.14 -7.04
C TYR A 64 16.59 -2.66 -7.03
N ALA A 65 15.99 -3.42 -7.94
CA ALA A 65 16.28 -4.84 -8.09
C ALA A 65 17.71 -5.07 -8.56
N ALA A 66 18.25 -4.18 -9.38
CA ALA A 66 19.66 -4.20 -9.81
C ALA A 66 20.66 -4.04 -8.65
N CYS A 67 20.19 -3.62 -7.46
CA CYS A 67 21.04 -3.55 -6.26
C CYS A 67 21.17 -4.91 -5.54
N ARG A 68 20.53 -5.97 -6.02
CA ARG A 68 20.53 -7.30 -5.41
C ARG A 68 21.50 -8.21 -6.17
N GLY A 69 22.77 -8.25 -5.75
CA GLY A 69 23.77 -9.16 -6.28
C GLY A 69 24.36 -10.04 -5.16
N LYS A 70 25.27 -10.95 -5.50
CA LYS A 70 25.93 -11.85 -4.53
C LYS A 70 26.83 -11.11 -3.54
N ASN A 71 27.42 -9.98 -3.93
CA ASN A 71 28.35 -9.22 -3.10
C ASN A 71 27.65 -8.13 -2.29
N ILE A 72 27.59 -8.31 -0.97
CA ILE A 72 26.90 -7.43 -0.02
C ILE A 72 27.48 -6.01 0.00
N PHE A 73 28.79 -5.87 -0.13
CA PHE A 73 29.44 -4.55 -0.12
C PHE A 73 29.03 -3.71 -1.33
N TRP A 74 29.12 -4.29 -2.53
CA TRP A 74 28.67 -3.61 -3.76
C TRP A 74 27.18 -3.33 -3.78
N ASN A 75 26.37 -4.21 -3.21
CA ASN A 75 24.93 -3.96 -3.05
C ASN A 75 24.65 -2.73 -2.19
N LYS A 76 25.44 -2.52 -1.13
CA LYS A 76 25.31 -1.34 -0.26
C LYS A 76 25.68 -0.05 -1.02
N ILE A 77 26.79 -0.06 -1.77
CA ILE A 77 27.23 1.09 -2.58
C ILE A 77 26.18 1.41 -3.66
N ARG A 78 25.77 0.43 -4.46
CA ARG A 78 24.73 0.60 -5.48
C ARG A 78 23.47 1.19 -4.88
N ARG A 79 23.01 0.69 -3.73
CA ARG A 79 21.84 1.20 -3.05
C ARG A 79 21.96 2.68 -2.68
N ILE A 80 23.14 3.15 -2.27
CA ILE A 80 23.38 4.56 -1.97
C ILE A 80 23.28 5.39 -3.25
N ILE A 81 23.93 4.94 -4.34
CA ILE A 81 23.90 5.63 -5.64
C ILE A 81 22.47 5.73 -6.16
N TYR A 82 21.71 4.61 -6.17
CA TYR A 82 20.33 4.59 -6.64
C TYR A 82 19.40 5.44 -5.75
N THR A 83 19.65 5.47 -4.43
CA THR A 83 18.88 6.35 -3.53
C THR A 83 19.14 7.83 -3.85
N LYS A 84 20.40 8.23 -4.08
CA LYS A 84 20.73 9.61 -4.47
C LYS A 84 20.14 9.97 -5.84
N ARG A 85 20.17 9.05 -6.80
CA ARG A 85 19.53 9.22 -8.12
C ARG A 85 18.02 9.41 -7.98
N HIS A 86 17.38 8.57 -7.14
CA HIS A 86 15.95 8.68 -6.84
C HIS A 86 15.61 10.04 -6.21
N GLN A 87 16.37 10.47 -5.19
CA GLN A 87 16.19 11.76 -4.55
C GLN A 87 16.26 12.90 -5.56
N ARG A 88 17.31 12.94 -6.39
CA ARG A 88 17.51 13.99 -7.38
C ARG A 88 16.38 14.02 -8.42
N ARG A 89 16.04 12.89 -9.03
CA ARG A 89 14.98 12.81 -10.05
C ARG A 89 13.60 13.19 -9.47
N LEU A 90 13.31 12.77 -8.24
CA LEU A 90 12.08 13.16 -7.57
C LEU A 90 12.06 14.67 -7.28
N GLU A 91 13.15 15.22 -6.75
CA GLU A 91 13.26 16.65 -6.45
C GLU A 91 13.12 17.52 -7.71
N GLU A 92 13.73 17.12 -8.83
CA GLU A 92 13.58 17.78 -10.12
C GLU A 92 12.11 17.87 -10.56
N ILE A 93 11.32 16.80 -10.39
CA ILE A 93 9.89 16.81 -10.73
C ILE A 93 9.11 17.65 -9.72
N LEU A 94 9.39 17.55 -8.42
CA LEU A 94 8.71 18.34 -7.40
C LEU A 94 8.93 19.85 -7.61
N LEU A 95 10.14 20.27 -7.93
CA LEU A 95 10.46 21.67 -8.23
C LEU A 95 9.77 22.16 -9.51
N LYS A 96 9.65 21.31 -10.54
CA LYS A 96 8.94 21.61 -11.78
C LYS A 96 7.42 21.71 -11.55
N GLU A 97 6.84 20.74 -10.87
CA GLU A 97 5.40 20.64 -10.66
C GLU A 97 4.88 21.58 -9.57
N LYS A 98 5.69 21.96 -8.60
CA LYS A 98 5.35 22.82 -7.47
C LYS A 98 4.06 22.39 -6.76
N PRO A 99 4.00 21.14 -6.23
CA PRO A 99 2.80 20.66 -5.58
C PRO A 99 2.54 21.36 -4.24
N ASP A 100 1.27 21.40 -3.84
CA ASP A 100 0.88 21.78 -2.48
C ASP A 100 1.14 20.63 -1.49
N ILE A 101 0.92 19.39 -1.96
CA ILE A 101 1.02 18.17 -1.14
C ILE A 101 1.77 17.09 -1.91
N THR A 102 2.73 16.46 -1.23
CA THR A 102 3.42 15.25 -1.71
C THR A 102 3.18 14.10 -0.75
N ILE A 103 2.59 13.02 -1.26
CA ILE A 103 2.17 11.85 -0.49
C ILE A 103 3.07 10.66 -0.85
N SER A 104 3.65 9.98 0.15
CA SER A 104 4.21 8.64 -0.01
C SER A 104 3.20 7.62 0.47
N MET A 105 2.90 6.62 -0.37
CA MET A 105 2.03 5.47 -0.03
C MET A 105 2.69 4.50 0.96
N MET A 106 3.79 4.90 1.58
CA MET A 106 4.51 4.21 2.65
C MET A 106 5.07 2.82 2.32
N THR A 107 4.97 2.37 1.08
CA THR A 107 5.59 1.11 0.59
C THR A 107 6.94 1.34 -0.05
N GLY A 108 7.19 2.55 -0.49
CA GLY A 108 8.39 2.95 -1.18
C GLY A 108 9.57 3.28 -0.27
N ARG A 109 10.73 3.45 -0.89
CA ARG A 109 11.96 3.83 -0.19
C ARG A 109 12.00 5.31 0.14
N GLU A 110 11.25 6.13 -0.60
CA GLU A 110 11.14 7.59 -0.39
C GLU A 110 10.63 7.94 1.01
N ARG A 111 9.83 7.08 1.64
CA ARG A 111 9.38 7.25 3.03
C ARG A 111 10.51 7.45 4.05
N GLU A 112 11.73 7.03 3.70
CA GLU A 112 12.89 7.17 4.59
C GLU A 112 13.52 8.57 4.56
N TRP A 113 13.20 9.37 3.53
CA TRP A 113 13.90 10.63 3.28
C TRP A 113 13.06 11.73 2.60
N LEU A 114 11.83 11.48 2.14
CA LEU A 114 10.98 12.45 1.45
C LEU A 114 10.81 13.76 2.24
N TYR A 115 10.69 13.67 3.56
CA TYR A 115 10.59 14.84 4.45
C TYR A 115 11.78 15.81 4.37
N ARG A 116 12.90 15.42 3.75
CA ARG A 116 14.10 16.24 3.61
C ARG A 116 14.07 17.13 2.37
N LEU A 117 13.23 16.79 1.40
CA LEU A 117 13.12 17.57 0.17
C LEU A 117 12.39 18.87 0.46
N LYS A 118 13.03 19.98 0.04
CA LYS A 118 12.55 21.35 0.34
C LYS A 118 11.99 22.00 -0.91
N ASP A 119 10.94 21.40 -1.48
CA ASP A 119 10.22 21.87 -2.64
C ASP A 119 9.00 22.75 -2.28
N GLY A 120 8.76 23.02 -0.99
CA GLY A 120 7.65 23.82 -0.48
C GLY A 120 6.38 23.03 -0.17
N SER A 121 6.22 21.80 -0.67
CA SER A 121 5.01 21.02 -0.44
C SER A 121 4.94 20.40 0.96
N LYS A 122 3.73 20.19 1.47
CA LYS A 122 3.48 19.39 2.66
C LYS A 122 3.78 17.92 2.39
N LYS A 123 4.49 17.27 3.31
CA LYS A 123 4.92 15.87 3.19
C LYS A 123 4.03 14.97 4.02
N ILE A 124 3.30 14.08 3.36
CA ILE A 124 2.36 13.17 4.00
C ILE A 124 2.81 11.72 3.78
N LEU A 125 2.69 10.91 4.83
CA LEU A 125 2.76 9.46 4.74
C LEU A 125 1.34 8.90 4.79
N GLU A 126 1.00 8.01 3.87
CA GLU A 126 -0.28 7.30 3.88
C GLU A 126 -0.03 5.81 4.14
N CYS A 127 -0.47 5.32 5.30
CA CYS A 127 -0.22 3.97 5.77
C CYS A 127 -1.43 3.07 5.50
N HIS A 128 -1.25 2.06 4.64
CA HIS A 128 -2.27 1.06 4.32
C HIS A 128 -2.05 -0.29 5.05
N PHE A 129 -1.17 -0.29 6.04
CA PHE A 129 -0.82 -1.47 6.83
C PHE A 129 -1.06 -1.19 8.30
N SER A 130 -1.57 -2.19 9.04
CA SER A 130 -1.67 -2.08 10.49
C SER A 130 -0.28 -1.88 11.12
N TYR A 131 -0.21 -1.08 12.18
CA TYR A 131 0.99 -0.88 13.01
C TYR A 131 1.58 -2.20 13.51
N PHE A 132 0.73 -3.21 13.72
CA PHE A 132 1.14 -4.57 14.10
C PHE A 132 2.17 -5.19 13.14
N SER A 133 2.09 -4.86 11.85
CA SER A 133 3.08 -5.30 10.84
C SER A 133 4.49 -4.79 11.13
N TYR A 134 4.63 -3.68 11.84
CA TYR A 134 5.91 -3.11 12.24
C TYR A 134 6.41 -3.65 13.58
N GLN A 135 5.52 -4.14 14.45
CA GLN A 135 5.88 -4.72 15.75
C GLN A 135 6.45 -6.14 15.61
N ASN A 136 5.87 -6.96 14.73
CA ASN A 136 6.19 -8.38 14.59
C ASN A 136 7.34 -8.69 13.65
N VAL A 137 8.28 -7.78 13.49
CA VAL A 137 9.44 -8.00 12.63
C VAL A 137 10.51 -8.80 13.35
N LYS A 138 10.87 -9.94 12.75
CA LYS A 138 11.93 -10.82 13.27
C LYS A 138 13.32 -10.23 13.03
N GLY A 139 14.19 -10.40 14.02
CA GLY A 139 15.61 -10.05 13.96
C GLY A 139 15.94 -8.63 14.47
N ILE A 140 17.02 -8.53 15.24
CA ILE A 140 17.47 -7.28 15.91
C ILE A 140 17.72 -6.14 14.92
N ILE A 141 18.38 -6.45 13.79
CA ILE A 141 18.69 -5.44 12.76
C ILE A 141 17.42 -4.86 12.15
N ASN A 142 16.41 -5.70 11.90
CA ASN A 142 15.15 -5.25 11.33
C ASN A 142 14.36 -4.42 12.35
N ARG A 143 14.32 -4.82 13.61
CA ARG A 143 13.72 -4.03 14.70
C ARG A 143 14.37 -2.65 14.82
N TYR A 144 15.71 -2.58 14.76
CA TYR A 144 16.43 -1.30 14.77
C TYR A 144 16.07 -0.42 13.57
N LYS A 145 16.03 -0.98 12.36
CA LYS A 145 15.62 -0.24 11.15
C LYS A 145 14.22 0.32 11.26
N ILE A 146 13.29 -0.47 11.77
CA ILE A 146 11.90 -0.03 11.99
C ILE A 146 11.85 1.07 13.04
N LYS A 147 12.45 0.90 14.21
CA LYS A 147 12.50 1.93 15.24
C LYS A 147 13.07 3.24 14.68
N ARG A 148 14.12 3.16 13.88
CA ARG A 148 14.73 4.32 13.21
C ARG A 148 13.75 4.98 12.22
N PHE A 149 12.98 4.19 11.47
CA PHE A 149 11.96 4.70 10.57
C PHE A 149 10.82 5.38 11.36
N LEU A 150 10.28 4.71 12.37
CA LEU A 150 9.21 5.25 13.23
C LEU A 150 9.57 6.60 13.85
N ASN A 151 10.85 6.79 14.22
CA ASN A 151 11.35 8.07 14.73
C ASN A 151 11.36 9.20 13.67
N LYS A 152 11.29 8.87 12.37
CA LYS A 152 11.26 9.85 11.29
C LYS A 152 9.85 10.39 11.00
N ILE A 153 8.82 9.67 11.42
CA ILE A 153 7.41 10.06 11.18
C ILE A 153 7.11 11.45 11.74
N LYS A 154 7.76 11.83 12.84
CA LYS A 154 7.61 13.17 13.43
C LYS A 154 8.07 14.33 12.51
N TYR A 155 8.83 14.04 11.45
CA TYR A 155 9.30 15.04 10.49
C TYR A 155 8.34 15.20 9.28
N TYR A 156 7.30 14.40 9.20
CA TYR A 156 6.23 14.53 8.23
C TYR A 156 5.13 15.43 8.76
N ASP A 157 4.51 16.20 7.88
CA ASP A 157 3.38 17.06 8.25
C ASP A 157 2.21 16.24 8.77
N ARG A 158 1.93 15.09 8.12
CA ARG A 158 0.88 14.14 8.56
C ARG A 158 1.27 12.69 8.27
N LEU A 159 0.81 11.82 9.16
CA LEU A 159 0.68 10.38 8.93
C LEU A 159 -0.82 10.07 8.84
N VAL A 160 -1.27 9.60 7.70
CA VAL A 160 -2.63 9.11 7.50
C VAL A 160 -2.67 7.62 7.83
N VAL A 161 -3.61 7.24 8.67
CA VAL A 161 -3.93 5.85 9.03
C VAL A 161 -5.40 5.56 8.73
N LEU A 162 -5.81 4.29 8.70
CA LEU A 162 -7.14 3.92 8.21
C LEU A 162 -8.20 3.86 9.29
N THR A 163 -7.81 3.65 10.56
CA THR A 163 -8.75 3.47 11.69
C THR A 163 -8.30 4.19 12.94
N GLU A 164 -9.23 4.45 13.85
CA GLU A 164 -8.92 5.01 15.17
C GLU A 164 -8.12 4.03 16.04
N GLU A 165 -8.26 2.72 15.80
CA GLU A 165 -7.45 1.69 16.45
C GLU A 165 -5.98 1.82 16.02
N ASP A 166 -5.71 1.86 14.71
CA ASP A 166 -4.37 2.12 14.21
C ASP A 166 -3.79 3.41 14.80
N ARG A 167 -4.58 4.49 14.85
CA ARG A 167 -4.12 5.76 15.46
C ARG A 167 -3.67 5.60 16.90
N LYS A 168 -4.37 4.80 17.70
CA LYS A 168 -3.98 4.49 19.08
C LYS A 168 -2.68 3.69 19.13
N ASP A 169 -2.54 2.71 18.26
CA ASP A 169 -1.36 1.85 18.17
C ASP A 169 -0.09 2.61 17.73
N TRP A 170 -0.24 3.57 16.82
CA TRP A 170 0.84 4.48 16.42
C TRP A 170 1.27 5.44 17.53
N GLY A 171 0.50 5.51 18.62
CA GLY A 171 0.72 6.38 19.78
C GLY A 171 0.16 7.79 19.57
N ARG A 172 0.06 8.53 20.66
CA ARG A 172 -0.47 9.91 20.64
C ARG A 172 0.57 10.85 20.02
N LYS A 173 0.40 11.12 18.72
CA LYS A 173 1.18 12.13 17.99
C LYS A 173 0.21 13.06 17.28
N ASP A 174 0.43 14.35 17.39
CA ASP A 174 -0.45 15.40 16.86
C ASP A 174 -0.53 15.41 15.33
N ASN A 175 0.41 14.75 14.66
CA ASN A 175 0.45 14.66 13.20
C ASN A 175 -0.22 13.42 12.63
N ILE A 176 -0.91 12.59 13.43
CA ILE A 176 -1.64 11.41 12.94
C ILE A 176 -3.10 11.78 12.67
N VAL A 177 -3.59 11.47 11.48
CA VAL A 177 -4.98 11.67 11.06
C VAL A 177 -5.57 10.35 10.58
N VAL A 178 -6.84 10.12 10.88
CA VAL A 178 -7.58 8.95 10.39
C VAL A 178 -8.33 9.35 9.13
N ILE A 179 -8.05 8.66 8.04
CA ILE A 179 -8.79 8.75 6.77
C ILE A 179 -9.06 7.33 6.28
N PRO A 180 -10.26 6.80 6.45
CA PRO A 180 -10.61 5.46 6.01
C PRO A 180 -10.50 5.32 4.48
N ASN A 181 -10.29 4.09 4.01
CA ASN A 181 -10.36 3.80 2.59
C ASN A 181 -11.79 4.04 2.07
N ALA A 182 -11.89 4.59 0.86
CA ALA A 182 -13.16 4.71 0.15
C ALA A 182 -13.69 3.31 -0.22
N LEU A 183 -15.02 3.17 -0.21
CA LEU A 183 -15.68 2.00 -0.78
C LEU A 183 -15.43 1.93 -2.29
N THR A 184 -15.20 0.73 -2.80
CA THR A 184 -14.98 0.51 -4.22
C THR A 184 -16.28 0.51 -5.02
N PHE A 185 -17.41 0.27 -4.36
CA PHE A 185 -18.76 0.31 -4.92
C PHE A 185 -19.76 0.48 -3.78
N TYR A 186 -20.94 0.98 -4.13
CA TYR A 186 -22.11 1.01 -3.24
C TYR A 186 -23.08 -0.08 -3.70
N PRO A 187 -23.39 -1.10 -2.86
CA PRO A 187 -24.36 -2.12 -3.20
C PRO A 187 -25.75 -1.47 -3.32
N LYS A 188 -26.50 -1.87 -4.36
CA LYS A 188 -27.90 -1.42 -4.53
C LYS A 188 -28.86 -2.13 -3.58
N GLU A 189 -28.49 -3.34 -3.19
CA GLU A 189 -29.30 -4.21 -2.33
C GLU A 189 -28.44 -4.78 -1.20
N SER A 190 -29.04 -5.04 -0.07
CA SER A 190 -28.42 -5.74 1.05
C SER A 190 -28.55 -7.24 0.85
N ALA A 191 -27.56 -7.99 1.37
CA ALA A 191 -27.62 -9.44 1.34
C ALA A 191 -28.80 -9.97 2.18
N ASP A 192 -29.47 -10.98 1.68
CA ASP A 192 -30.43 -11.76 2.46
C ASP A 192 -29.65 -12.69 3.41
N LEU A 193 -29.69 -12.35 4.69
CA LEU A 193 -28.98 -13.09 5.74
C LEU A 193 -29.75 -14.31 6.23
N SER A 194 -30.91 -14.66 5.66
CA SER A 194 -31.65 -15.88 5.97
C SER A 194 -31.02 -17.12 5.36
N ILE A 195 -30.18 -16.97 4.34
CA ILE A 195 -29.49 -18.10 3.68
C ILE A 195 -28.28 -18.53 4.52
N PRO A 196 -28.19 -19.83 4.91
CA PRO A 196 -27.08 -20.33 5.73
C PRO A 196 -25.79 -20.43 4.92
N ARG A 197 -25.11 -19.28 4.69
CA ARG A 197 -23.91 -19.19 3.91
C ARG A 197 -22.88 -18.27 4.55
N VAL A 198 -21.65 -18.74 4.64
CA VAL A 198 -20.46 -17.95 4.99
C VAL A 198 -19.68 -17.66 3.71
N ILE A 199 -19.31 -16.42 3.49
CA ILE A 199 -18.48 -16.02 2.36
C ILE A 199 -17.15 -15.45 2.86
N ALA A 200 -16.03 -15.87 2.24
CA ALA A 200 -14.71 -15.33 2.49
C ALA A 200 -14.08 -14.89 1.16
N VAL A 201 -13.63 -13.64 1.08
CA VAL A 201 -13.12 -13.03 -0.15
C VAL A 201 -11.70 -12.57 0.05
N GLY A 202 -10.77 -12.98 -0.82
CA GLY A 202 -9.39 -12.48 -0.73
C GLY A 202 -8.41 -13.23 -1.61
N ARG A 203 -7.16 -12.73 -1.66
CA ARG A 203 -6.07 -13.43 -2.34
C ARG A 203 -5.77 -14.76 -1.63
N LEU A 204 -5.66 -15.83 -2.37
CA LEU A 204 -5.31 -17.15 -1.82
C LEU A 204 -3.79 -17.19 -1.53
N SER A 205 -3.42 -16.63 -0.40
CA SER A 205 -2.03 -16.49 0.06
C SER A 205 -1.92 -16.78 1.57
N ALA A 206 -0.74 -17.14 2.04
CA ALA A 206 -0.47 -17.44 3.45
C ALA A 206 -0.88 -16.29 4.40
N GLN A 207 -0.81 -15.05 3.94
CA GLN A 207 -1.22 -13.87 4.72
C GLN A 207 -2.71 -13.87 5.07
N LYS A 208 -3.57 -14.45 4.19
CA LYS A 208 -5.03 -14.44 4.36
C LYS A 208 -5.55 -15.58 5.22
N GLY A 209 -4.77 -16.66 5.40
CA GLY A 209 -5.09 -17.75 6.34
C GLY A 209 -6.29 -18.60 5.93
N PHE A 210 -6.55 -18.77 4.63
CA PHE A 210 -7.62 -19.63 4.14
C PHE A 210 -7.41 -21.10 4.52
N ASP A 211 -6.16 -21.55 4.64
CA ASP A 211 -5.78 -22.85 5.17
C ASP A 211 -6.39 -23.11 6.56
N ARG A 212 -6.29 -22.11 7.43
CA ARG A 212 -6.88 -22.17 8.78
C ARG A 212 -8.41 -22.11 8.74
N LEU A 213 -8.97 -21.28 7.85
CA LEU A 213 -10.42 -21.19 7.68
C LEU A 213 -11.03 -22.53 7.25
N ILE A 214 -10.41 -23.23 6.29
CA ILE A 214 -10.84 -24.54 5.82
C ILE A 214 -10.75 -25.57 6.94
N ALA A 215 -9.65 -25.59 7.72
CA ALA A 215 -9.50 -26.50 8.85
C ALA A 215 -10.58 -26.26 9.93
N ILE A 216 -10.86 -25.00 10.28
CA ILE A 216 -11.93 -24.66 11.23
C ILE A 216 -13.31 -25.06 10.67
N TRP A 217 -13.53 -24.84 9.36
CA TRP A 217 -14.81 -25.19 8.74
C TRP A 217 -15.08 -26.68 8.79
N ALA A 218 -14.07 -27.51 8.54
CA ALA A 218 -14.19 -28.96 8.63
C ALA A 218 -14.61 -29.48 10.05
N GLU A 219 -14.26 -28.73 11.10
CA GLU A 219 -14.72 -29.04 12.47
C GLU A 219 -16.16 -28.56 12.73
N ILE A 220 -16.63 -27.52 12.03
CA ILE A 220 -17.95 -26.91 12.23
C ILE A 220 -19.03 -27.61 11.39
N GLU A 221 -18.70 -28.00 10.17
CA GLU A 221 -19.66 -28.55 9.19
C GLU A 221 -20.52 -29.71 9.73
N PRO A 222 -20.00 -30.67 10.51
CA PRO A 222 -20.83 -31.77 11.06
C PRO A 222 -21.97 -31.31 11.97
N TYR A 223 -21.81 -30.15 12.61
CA TYR A 223 -22.82 -29.56 13.52
C TYR A 223 -23.80 -28.63 12.81
N PHE A 224 -23.43 -28.15 11.60
CA PHE A 224 -24.22 -27.22 10.80
C PHE A 224 -24.27 -27.63 9.33
N PRO A 225 -24.85 -28.80 8.99
CA PRO A 225 -24.77 -29.40 7.64
C PRO A 225 -25.46 -28.55 6.56
N ASP A 226 -26.40 -27.69 6.93
CA ASP A 226 -27.10 -26.80 6.00
C ASP A 226 -26.26 -25.55 5.61
N TRP A 227 -25.21 -25.27 6.36
CA TRP A 227 -24.35 -24.12 6.09
C TRP A 227 -23.29 -24.43 5.05
N LYS A 228 -23.00 -23.44 4.20
CA LYS A 228 -21.97 -23.56 3.16
C LYS A 228 -20.91 -22.48 3.30
N LEU A 229 -19.64 -22.86 3.24
CA LEU A 229 -18.52 -21.93 3.11
C LEU A 229 -18.20 -21.71 1.63
N THR A 230 -18.21 -20.46 1.19
CA THR A 230 -17.79 -20.08 -0.17
C THR A 230 -16.55 -19.21 -0.07
N ILE A 231 -15.44 -19.65 -0.67
CA ILE A 231 -14.19 -18.88 -0.76
C ILE A 231 -14.05 -18.33 -2.16
N ILE A 232 -13.89 -17.02 -2.29
CA ILE A 232 -13.73 -16.31 -3.57
C ILE A 232 -12.35 -15.65 -3.61
N GLY A 233 -11.56 -16.02 -4.61
CA GLY A 233 -10.25 -15.44 -4.83
C GLY A 233 -9.37 -16.29 -5.74
N SER A 234 -8.15 -15.78 -5.98
CA SER A 234 -7.08 -16.47 -6.68
C SER A 234 -5.74 -16.19 -5.98
N GLY A 235 -4.75 -17.05 -6.19
CA GLY A 235 -3.42 -16.84 -5.60
C GLY A 235 -2.56 -18.11 -5.62
N GLU A 236 -1.34 -17.97 -5.13
CA GLU A 236 -0.31 -19.00 -5.13
C GLU A 236 -0.66 -20.26 -4.32
N LEU A 237 -1.64 -20.19 -3.43
CA LEU A 237 -2.09 -21.34 -2.62
C LEU A 237 -3.32 -22.04 -3.17
N GLN A 238 -3.86 -21.66 -4.32
CA GLN A 238 -5.11 -22.22 -4.84
C GLN A 238 -5.08 -23.75 -4.88
N ASP A 239 -4.12 -24.36 -5.58
CA ASP A 239 -3.99 -25.81 -5.71
C ASP A 239 -3.80 -26.52 -4.35
N THR A 240 -3.17 -25.82 -3.39
CA THR A 240 -2.95 -26.38 -2.05
C THR A 240 -4.24 -26.39 -1.25
N LEU A 241 -5.02 -25.31 -1.33
CA LEU A 241 -6.30 -25.19 -0.64
C LEU A 241 -7.36 -26.10 -1.22
N GLU A 242 -7.41 -26.26 -2.55
CA GLU A 242 -8.30 -27.21 -3.21
C GLU A 242 -8.01 -28.65 -2.77
N ARG A 243 -6.74 -29.05 -2.66
CA ARG A 243 -6.35 -30.37 -2.10
C ARG A 243 -6.67 -30.54 -0.62
N GLN A 244 -6.81 -29.46 0.14
CA GLN A 244 -7.18 -29.51 1.57
C GLN A 244 -8.68 -29.72 1.75
N ILE A 245 -9.49 -29.31 0.76
CA ILE A 245 -10.96 -29.45 0.79
C ILE A 245 -11.39 -30.88 0.43
N GLY A 246 -10.63 -31.55 -0.40
CA GLY A 246 -11.06 -32.83 -0.85
C GLY A 246 -10.42 -33.69 -1.65
#